data_d99222a476fdc3be07fd51b090d09cc7
#
_entry.id   d99222a476fdc3be07fd51b090d09cc7
#
_cell.length_a   1.000
_cell.length_b   1.000
_cell.length_c   1.000
_cell.angle_alpha   90.00
_cell.angle_beta   90.00
_cell.angle_gamma   90.00
#
_symmetry.space_group_name_H-M   'P 1'
#
loop_
_entity.id
_entity.type
_entity.pdbx_description
1 polymer ?
#
loop_
_entity_poly.entity_id
_entity_poly.type
_entity_poly.pdbx_seq_one_letter_code
_entity_poly.pdbx_strand_id
1 'polypeptide(L)'
;PHQYEFARLNLTYTVRSKRYLRELVESGFVDGWDDPRMPTLCGLRRRGYTPESIIDFVKRAGVAKAYSIVDIELLEYCIRNELNATAPRKTVVMDPIPVTITNYPENKTEMLTLPNNPQDPDSGTRQVPFSREIYIDRSDFAEVPPPKFFRLKPDGEVRLMGAYIMKLNEIIK
;
A
#
# COMPACT_ATOMS: atom_id res chain seq x y z
N PRO A 1 -43.75 -10.93 -2.56
CA PRO A 1 -42.63 -10.02 -2.89
C PRO A 1 -42.69 -8.77 -2.03
N HIS A 2 -41.54 -8.29 -1.60
CA HIS A 2 -41.43 -7.04 -0.82
C HIS A 2 -40.61 -6.05 -1.64
N GLN A 3 -41.00 -4.76 -1.57
CA GLN A 3 -40.24 -3.66 -2.13
C GLN A 3 -39.47 -2.97 -0.99
N TYR A 4 -38.19 -2.75 -1.21
CA TYR A 4 -37.33 -2.03 -0.27
C TYR A 4 -36.83 -0.76 -0.92
N GLU A 5 -36.99 0.37 -0.24
CA GLU A 5 -36.48 1.66 -0.64
C GLU A 5 -35.43 2.14 0.35
N PHE A 6 -34.35 2.67 -0.15
CA PHE A 6 -33.23 3.17 0.64
C PHE A 6 -32.62 4.41 0.02
N ALA A 7 -31.99 5.23 0.84
CA ALA A 7 -31.30 6.42 0.40
C ALA A 7 -30.02 6.05 -0.39
N ARG A 8 -29.62 6.97 -1.24
CA ARG A 8 -28.36 6.83 -1.98
C ARG A 8 -27.18 6.90 -1.02
N LEU A 9 -26.26 5.95 -1.10
CA LEU A 9 -24.98 5.98 -0.43
C LEU A 9 -24.15 7.16 -0.94
N ASN A 10 -23.78 8.10 -0.08
CA ASN A 10 -22.88 9.20 -0.38
C ASN A 10 -21.51 8.96 0.27
N LEU A 11 -20.45 9.25 -0.48
CA LEU A 11 -19.07 9.18 0.01
C LEU A 11 -18.47 10.58 0.02
N THR A 12 -17.68 10.87 1.04
CA THR A 12 -16.85 12.08 1.06
C THR A 12 -15.90 12.10 -0.14
N TYR A 13 -15.58 13.28 -0.63
CA TYR A 13 -14.63 13.51 -1.74
C TYR A 13 -14.93 12.72 -3.04
N THR A 14 -16.18 12.25 -3.21
CA THR A 14 -16.51 11.40 -4.35
C THR A 14 -17.71 11.93 -5.12
N VAL A 15 -17.52 12.26 -6.39
CA VAL A 15 -18.59 12.60 -7.31
C VAL A 15 -19.21 11.31 -7.86
N ARG A 16 -20.54 11.14 -7.68
CA ARG A 16 -21.26 9.94 -8.13
C ARG A 16 -22.43 10.26 -9.06
N SER A 17 -22.57 11.52 -9.45
CA SER A 17 -23.58 11.90 -10.43
C SER A 17 -23.20 11.38 -11.81
N LYS A 18 -24.04 10.53 -12.41
CA LYS A 18 -23.82 9.97 -13.74
C LYS A 18 -23.56 11.06 -14.80
N ARG A 19 -24.20 12.22 -14.67
CA ARG A 19 -24.01 13.34 -15.58
C ARG A 19 -22.59 13.88 -15.55
N TYR A 20 -22.03 14.11 -14.36
CA TYR A 20 -20.66 14.60 -14.21
C TYR A 20 -19.63 13.53 -14.59
N LEU A 21 -19.87 12.28 -14.25
CA LEU A 21 -18.97 11.19 -14.65
C LEU A 21 -18.95 10.99 -16.18
N ARG A 22 -20.10 11.17 -16.84
CA ARG A 22 -20.21 11.15 -18.31
C ARG A 22 -19.40 12.31 -18.91
N GLU A 23 -19.50 13.49 -18.38
CA GLU A 23 -18.75 14.68 -18.83
C GLU A 23 -17.24 14.43 -18.77
N LEU A 24 -16.74 13.79 -17.70
CA LEU A 24 -15.32 13.43 -17.59
C LEU A 24 -14.87 12.46 -18.70
N VAL A 25 -15.71 11.50 -19.05
CA VAL A 25 -15.43 10.55 -20.13
C VAL A 25 -15.50 11.23 -21.51
N GLU A 26 -16.57 11.99 -21.78
CA GLU A 26 -16.79 12.64 -23.07
C GLU A 26 -15.78 13.76 -23.38
N SER A 27 -15.28 14.43 -22.35
CA SER A 27 -14.24 15.47 -22.47
C SER A 27 -12.80 14.90 -22.54
N GLY A 28 -12.64 13.58 -22.40
CA GLY A 28 -11.32 12.93 -22.45
C GLY A 28 -10.44 13.16 -21.21
N PHE A 29 -10.98 13.65 -20.09
CA PHE A 29 -10.24 13.73 -18.83
C PHE A 29 -9.88 12.36 -18.25
N VAL A 30 -10.68 11.35 -18.55
CA VAL A 30 -10.47 9.96 -18.18
C VAL A 30 -10.59 9.09 -19.42
N ASP A 31 -9.92 7.93 -19.43
CA ASP A 31 -9.84 7.05 -20.59
C ASP A 31 -11.17 6.28 -20.85
N GLY A 32 -12.06 6.24 -19.88
CA GLY A 32 -13.36 5.57 -19.99
C GLY A 32 -14.02 5.33 -18.63
N TRP A 33 -15.12 4.60 -18.65
CA TRP A 33 -15.89 4.26 -17.44
C TRP A 33 -15.17 3.32 -16.48
N ASP A 34 -14.16 2.63 -16.95
CA ASP A 34 -13.30 1.73 -16.17
C ASP A 34 -11.97 2.36 -15.75
N ASP A 35 -11.78 3.65 -16.02
CA ASP A 35 -10.59 4.38 -15.56
C ASP A 35 -10.44 4.24 -14.04
N PRO A 36 -9.22 3.93 -13.53
CA PRO A 36 -8.99 3.77 -12.08
C PRO A 36 -9.34 5.00 -11.24
N ARG A 37 -9.41 6.18 -11.83
CA ARG A 37 -9.82 7.42 -11.17
C ARG A 37 -11.33 7.53 -10.99
N MET A 38 -12.10 6.71 -11.73
CA MET A 38 -13.57 6.74 -11.69
C MET A 38 -14.12 5.91 -10.53
N PRO A 39 -15.14 6.43 -9.80
CA PRO A 39 -15.80 5.71 -8.70
C PRO A 39 -16.85 4.71 -9.22
N THR A 40 -16.52 4.00 -10.26
CA THR A 40 -17.33 2.90 -10.81
C THR A 40 -16.82 1.57 -10.30
N LEU A 41 -17.65 0.53 -10.32
CA LEU A 41 -17.20 -0.83 -9.96
C LEU A 41 -16.04 -1.29 -10.85
N CYS A 42 -16.08 -0.96 -12.14
CA CYS A 42 -15.00 -1.26 -13.07
C CYS A 42 -13.71 -0.48 -12.74
N GLY A 43 -13.83 0.80 -12.41
CA GLY A 43 -12.71 1.63 -11.96
C GLY A 43 -12.10 1.13 -10.65
N LEU A 44 -12.93 0.81 -9.67
CA LEU A 44 -12.48 0.22 -8.40
C LEU A 44 -11.76 -1.12 -8.63
N ARG A 45 -12.32 -1.99 -9.47
CA ARG A 45 -11.69 -3.25 -9.84
C ARG A 45 -10.31 -3.06 -10.47
N ARG A 46 -10.14 -2.11 -11.38
CA ARG A 46 -8.83 -1.78 -11.98
C ARG A 46 -7.85 -1.19 -10.97
N ARG A 47 -8.34 -0.49 -9.94
CA ARG A 47 -7.53 -0.02 -8.81
C ARG A 47 -7.08 -1.13 -7.87
N GLY A 48 -7.62 -2.34 -7.99
CA GLY A 48 -7.30 -3.48 -7.14
C GLY A 48 -8.26 -3.73 -5.98
N TYR A 49 -9.43 -3.07 -5.96
CA TYR A 49 -10.48 -3.40 -5.00
C TYR A 49 -11.07 -4.77 -5.30
N THR A 50 -11.12 -5.61 -4.29
CA THR A 50 -11.70 -6.95 -4.37
C THR A 50 -13.22 -6.90 -4.14
N PRO A 51 -13.99 -7.86 -4.65
CA PRO A 51 -15.42 -7.96 -4.33
C PRO A 51 -15.68 -8.04 -2.82
N GLU A 52 -14.84 -8.77 -2.09
CA GLU A 52 -14.93 -8.98 -0.63
C GLU A 52 -14.80 -7.65 0.12
N SER A 53 -13.83 -6.80 -0.25
CA SER A 53 -13.65 -5.49 0.37
C SER A 53 -14.82 -4.55 0.12
N ILE A 54 -15.41 -4.59 -1.08
CA ILE A 54 -16.58 -3.78 -1.43
C ILE A 54 -17.82 -4.28 -0.67
N ILE A 55 -17.99 -5.58 -0.55
CA ILE A 55 -19.11 -6.18 0.22
C ILE A 55 -18.97 -5.84 1.70
N ASP A 56 -17.76 -5.95 2.29
CA ASP A 56 -17.52 -5.56 3.68
C ASP A 56 -17.83 -4.08 3.90
N PHE A 57 -17.38 -3.21 2.99
CA PHE A 57 -17.72 -1.79 3.03
C PHE A 57 -19.23 -1.53 3.02
N VAL A 58 -19.97 -2.14 2.10
CA VAL A 58 -21.44 -1.95 2.01
C VAL A 58 -22.15 -2.47 3.26
N LYS A 59 -21.71 -3.60 3.83
CA LYS A 59 -22.24 -4.13 5.08
C LYS A 59 -22.00 -3.17 6.26
N ARG A 60 -20.83 -2.56 6.35
CA ARG A 60 -20.50 -1.59 7.41
C ARG A 60 -21.23 -0.27 7.24
N ALA A 61 -21.32 0.24 6.02
CA ALA A 61 -22.08 1.44 5.70
C ALA A 61 -23.56 1.28 5.99
N GLY A 62 -24.07 0.05 5.83
CA GLY A 62 -25.47 -0.31 6.07
C GLY A 62 -26.43 0.29 5.04
N VAL A 63 -27.70 -0.03 5.22
CA VAL A 63 -28.81 0.46 4.38
C VAL A 63 -29.74 1.32 5.24
N ALA A 64 -29.89 2.59 4.88
CA ALA A 64 -30.74 3.52 5.60
C ALA A 64 -31.73 4.22 4.66
N LYS A 65 -32.92 4.60 5.16
CA LYS A 65 -33.86 5.44 4.42
C LYS A 65 -33.47 6.93 4.45
N ALA A 66 -32.74 7.33 5.50
CA ALA A 66 -32.24 8.71 5.62
C ALA A 66 -30.94 8.89 4.81
N TYR A 67 -30.75 10.09 4.27
CA TYR A 67 -29.48 10.44 3.63
C TYR A 67 -28.35 10.46 4.64
N SER A 68 -27.29 9.77 4.32
CA SER A 68 -26.05 9.75 5.09
C SER A 68 -24.85 9.93 4.17
N ILE A 69 -23.78 10.47 4.71
CA ILE A 69 -22.48 10.56 4.05
C ILE A 69 -21.53 9.62 4.81
N VAL A 70 -20.91 8.72 4.11
CA VAL A 70 -19.91 7.79 4.65
C VAL A 70 -18.53 8.27 4.23
N ASP A 71 -17.58 8.24 5.11
CA ASP A 71 -16.21 8.62 4.78
C ASP A 71 -15.55 7.61 3.84
N ILE A 72 -14.85 8.13 2.82
CA ILE A 72 -14.10 7.31 1.86
C ILE A 72 -13.05 6.45 2.56
N GLU A 73 -12.54 6.91 3.69
CA GLU A 73 -11.58 6.19 4.53
C GLU A 73 -12.11 4.83 5.01
N LEU A 74 -13.42 4.69 5.17
CA LEU A 74 -14.02 3.40 5.50
C LEU A 74 -13.86 2.38 4.35
N LEU A 75 -14.03 2.83 3.10
CA LEU A 75 -13.79 1.99 1.92
C LEU A 75 -12.31 1.61 1.82
N GLU A 76 -11.41 2.57 2.06
CA GLU A 76 -9.97 2.35 2.07
C GLU A 76 -9.53 1.43 3.23
N TYR A 77 -10.18 1.52 4.37
CA TYR A 77 -9.96 0.60 5.49
C TYR A 77 -10.34 -0.84 5.12
N CYS A 78 -11.49 -1.04 4.47
CA CYS A 78 -11.95 -2.38 4.09
C CYS A 78 -10.96 -3.05 3.11
N ILE A 79 -10.50 -2.33 2.07
CA ILE A 79 -9.53 -2.89 1.12
C ILE A 79 -8.17 -3.13 1.79
N ARG A 80 -7.71 -2.22 2.64
CA ARG A 80 -6.45 -2.38 3.38
C ARG A 80 -6.48 -3.61 4.27
N ASN A 81 -7.57 -3.83 5.00
CA ASN A 81 -7.75 -4.99 5.87
C ASN A 81 -7.71 -6.31 5.09
N GLU A 82 -8.43 -6.38 4.01
CA GLU A 82 -8.50 -7.57 3.18
C GLU A 82 -7.14 -7.87 2.54
N LEU A 83 -6.51 -6.88 1.90
CA LEU A 83 -5.21 -7.05 1.27
C LEU A 83 -4.08 -7.33 2.27
N ASN A 84 -4.16 -6.81 3.49
CA ASN A 84 -3.20 -7.16 4.54
C ASN A 84 -3.22 -8.65 4.87
N ALA A 85 -4.38 -9.27 4.82
CA ALA A 85 -4.51 -10.70 5.07
C ALA A 85 -4.09 -11.56 3.87
N THR A 86 -4.43 -11.13 2.63
CA THR A 86 -4.40 -12.01 1.45
C THR A 86 -3.28 -11.71 0.46
N ALA A 87 -2.80 -10.45 0.39
CA ALA A 87 -1.88 -10.03 -0.67
C ALA A 87 -0.41 -10.38 -0.37
N PRO A 88 0.35 -10.86 -1.38
CA PRO A 88 1.80 -10.99 -1.26
C PRO A 88 2.45 -9.62 -1.05
N ARG A 89 3.38 -9.52 -0.11
CA ARG A 89 4.06 -8.26 0.20
C ARG A 89 5.38 -8.16 -0.54
N LYS A 90 5.58 -7.03 -1.21
CA LYS A 90 6.82 -6.69 -1.90
C LYS A 90 7.35 -5.37 -1.36
N THR A 91 8.67 -5.27 -1.25
CA THR A 91 9.35 -4.02 -0.93
C THR A 91 9.81 -3.39 -2.24
N VAL A 92 9.54 -2.11 -2.40
CA VAL A 92 9.99 -1.32 -3.56
C VAL A 92 10.80 -0.14 -3.03
N VAL A 93 11.98 0.08 -3.61
CA VAL A 93 12.84 1.23 -3.33
C VAL A 93 12.66 2.24 -4.45
N MET A 94 12.05 3.38 -4.15
CA MET A 94 11.69 4.39 -5.15
C MET A 94 12.80 5.43 -5.36
N ASP A 95 13.45 5.85 -4.28
CA ASP A 95 14.57 6.80 -4.30
C ASP A 95 15.79 6.15 -3.63
N PRO A 96 16.59 5.36 -4.40
CA PRO A 96 17.61 4.50 -3.84
C PRO A 96 18.83 5.29 -3.32
N ILE A 97 19.27 4.94 -2.11
CA ILE A 97 20.60 5.29 -1.57
C ILE A 97 21.43 4.01 -1.51
N PRO A 98 22.63 3.99 -2.09
CA PRO A 98 23.55 2.86 -1.95
C PRO A 98 24.10 2.78 -0.52
N VAL A 99 24.19 1.56 -0.01
CA VAL A 99 24.78 1.26 1.31
C VAL A 99 25.78 0.14 1.15
N THR A 100 27.03 0.38 1.57
CA THR A 100 28.09 -0.61 1.57
C THR A 100 28.28 -1.18 2.99
N ILE A 101 28.12 -2.48 3.16
CA ILE A 101 28.31 -3.19 4.43
C ILE A 101 29.77 -3.57 4.56
N THR A 102 30.52 -2.81 5.34
CA THR A 102 32.00 -2.87 5.39
C THR A 102 32.55 -4.20 5.89
N ASN A 103 31.84 -4.88 6.77
CA ASN A 103 32.26 -6.19 7.34
C ASN A 103 31.63 -7.38 6.62
N TYR A 104 30.99 -7.19 5.45
CA TYR A 104 30.48 -8.27 4.61
C TYR A 104 31.44 -8.59 3.47
N PRO A 105 31.71 -9.89 3.16
CA PRO A 105 32.67 -10.27 2.12
C PRO A 105 32.29 -9.75 0.72
N GLU A 106 33.28 -9.24 -0.03
CA GLU A 106 33.05 -8.59 -1.33
C GLU A 106 32.37 -9.46 -2.39
N ASN A 107 32.78 -10.74 -2.44
CA ASN A 107 32.32 -11.67 -3.47
C ASN A 107 31.27 -12.66 -2.97
N LYS A 108 30.63 -12.35 -1.84
CA LYS A 108 29.58 -13.20 -1.27
C LYS A 108 28.21 -12.64 -1.59
N THR A 109 27.35 -13.49 -2.14
CA THR A 109 25.91 -13.28 -2.19
C THR A 109 25.25 -14.46 -1.52
N GLU A 110 24.38 -14.20 -0.57
CA GLU A 110 23.57 -15.23 0.07
C GLU A 110 22.08 -15.02 -0.21
N MET A 111 21.33 -16.10 -0.19
CA MET A 111 19.90 -16.07 -0.42
C MET A 111 19.17 -16.11 0.93
N LEU A 112 18.51 -15.02 1.27
CA LEU A 112 17.72 -14.91 2.48
C LEU A 112 16.28 -15.33 2.20
N THR A 113 15.70 -16.10 3.11
CA THR A 113 14.33 -16.59 3.01
C THR A 113 13.39 -15.62 3.72
N LEU A 114 12.48 -14.99 2.98
CA LEU A 114 11.47 -14.07 3.50
C LEU A 114 10.06 -14.63 3.30
N PRO A 115 9.13 -14.45 4.25
CA PRO A 115 7.73 -14.79 4.04
C PRO A 115 7.12 -13.91 2.96
N ASN A 116 6.23 -14.47 2.14
CA ASN A 116 5.47 -13.71 1.15
C ASN A 116 4.46 -12.78 1.81
N ASN A 117 3.81 -13.24 2.86
CA ASN A 117 2.97 -12.43 3.74
C ASN A 117 3.21 -12.85 5.20
N PRO A 118 3.71 -11.96 6.09
CA PRO A 118 3.93 -12.30 7.51
C PRO A 118 2.65 -12.63 8.29
N GLN A 119 1.48 -12.25 7.78
CA GLN A 119 0.18 -12.53 8.43
C GLN A 119 -0.46 -13.83 7.94
N ASP A 120 0.06 -14.39 6.85
CA ASP A 120 -0.42 -15.65 6.27
C ASP A 120 0.74 -16.65 6.15
N PRO A 121 0.87 -17.58 7.10
CA PRO A 121 1.91 -18.60 7.07
C PRO A 121 1.85 -19.52 5.83
N ASP A 122 0.65 -19.68 5.26
CA ASP A 122 0.42 -20.54 4.09
C ASP A 122 0.77 -19.86 2.76
N SER A 123 1.05 -18.55 2.78
CA SER A 123 1.48 -17.79 1.59
C SER A 123 2.87 -18.17 1.06
N GLY A 124 3.61 -19.03 1.81
CA GLY A 124 4.93 -19.50 1.45
C GLY A 124 6.02 -18.43 1.63
N THR A 125 7.17 -18.71 1.06
CA THR A 125 8.37 -17.88 1.20
C THR A 125 8.97 -17.54 -0.16
N ARG A 126 9.85 -16.53 -0.19
CA ARG A 126 10.66 -16.15 -1.34
C ARG A 126 12.12 -16.01 -0.96
N GLN A 127 13.00 -16.23 -1.92
CA GLN A 127 14.43 -16.01 -1.78
C GLN A 127 14.78 -14.58 -2.22
N VAL A 128 15.56 -13.87 -1.40
CA VAL A 128 16.01 -12.50 -1.67
C VAL A 128 17.55 -12.50 -1.59
N PRO A 129 18.26 -12.06 -2.64
CA PRO A 129 19.72 -11.98 -2.59
C PRO A 129 20.16 -10.88 -1.63
N PHE A 130 21.19 -11.15 -0.86
CA PHE A 130 21.86 -10.22 0.04
C PHE A 130 23.37 -10.22 -0.25
N SER A 131 23.93 -9.05 -0.42
CA SER A 131 25.34 -8.84 -0.74
C SER A 131 25.92 -7.67 0.06
N ARG A 132 27.22 -7.41 -0.13
CA ARG A 132 27.90 -6.26 0.47
C ARG A 132 27.29 -4.93 0.10
N GLU A 133 26.80 -4.78 -1.14
CA GLU A 133 26.14 -3.59 -1.62
C GLU A 133 24.64 -3.82 -1.65
N ILE A 134 23.90 -2.95 -0.97
CA ILE A 134 22.44 -2.95 -0.93
C ILE A 134 21.91 -1.53 -1.18
N TYR A 135 20.63 -1.42 -1.44
CA TYR A 135 19.94 -0.14 -1.59
C TYR A 135 18.84 0.01 -0.56
N ILE A 136 18.75 1.18 0.04
CA ILE A 136 17.64 1.58 0.90
C ILE A 136 16.90 2.76 0.28
N ASP A 137 15.67 3.00 0.69
CA ASP A 137 14.95 4.20 0.27
C ASP A 137 15.50 5.43 1.01
N ARG A 138 15.59 6.58 0.31
CA ARG A 138 16.08 7.83 0.91
C ARG A 138 15.30 8.23 2.16
N SER A 139 14.00 7.94 2.20
CA SER A 139 13.15 8.18 3.36
C SER A 139 13.53 7.33 4.59
N ASP A 140 14.32 6.27 4.40
CA ASP A 140 14.80 5.39 5.48
C ASP A 140 16.11 5.87 6.11
N PHE A 141 16.64 7.02 5.66
CA PHE A 141 17.87 7.62 6.19
C PHE A 141 17.69 9.10 6.51
N ALA A 142 18.26 9.56 7.61
CA ALA A 142 18.37 10.98 7.93
C ALA A 142 19.69 11.28 8.65
N GLU A 143 20.50 12.21 8.07
CA GLU A 143 21.74 12.72 8.71
C GLU A 143 21.41 13.54 9.96
N VAL A 144 20.36 14.38 9.91
CA VAL A 144 19.79 15.11 11.04
C VAL A 144 18.37 14.61 11.25
N PRO A 145 18.17 13.63 12.13
CA PRO A 145 16.88 12.98 12.27
C PRO A 145 15.86 13.89 12.99
N PRO A 146 14.60 13.94 12.51
CA PRO A 146 13.54 14.60 13.25
C PRO A 146 13.18 13.81 14.53
N PRO A 147 12.45 14.41 15.48
CA PRO A 147 11.96 13.71 16.66
C PRO A 147 11.23 12.43 16.32
N LYS A 148 11.50 11.33 17.06
CA LYS A 148 10.90 10.01 16.85
C LYS A 148 11.23 9.35 15.50
N PHE A 149 12.38 9.66 14.91
CA PHE A 149 12.89 8.95 13.74
C PHE A 149 13.57 7.63 14.17
N PHE A 150 12.98 6.50 13.79
CA PHE A 150 13.42 5.15 14.17
C PHE A 150 14.09 4.39 13.04
N ARG A 151 14.52 5.07 11.97
CA ARG A 151 15.21 4.50 10.82
C ARG A 151 16.72 4.80 10.90
N LEU A 152 17.46 4.55 9.83
CA LEU A 152 18.90 4.70 9.80
C LEU A 152 19.32 6.17 10.03
N LYS A 153 20.18 6.38 11.01
CA LYS A 153 20.72 7.69 11.43
C LYS A 153 22.11 7.52 12.01
N PRO A 154 22.90 8.61 12.16
CA PRO A 154 24.17 8.57 12.88
C PRO A 154 24.04 7.93 14.26
N ASP A 155 24.98 7.07 14.60
CA ASP A 155 25.03 6.27 15.85
C ASP A 155 23.82 5.34 16.09
N GLY A 156 22.95 5.20 15.09
CA GLY A 156 21.77 4.34 15.14
C GLY A 156 22.02 2.93 14.59
N GLU A 157 21.27 1.98 15.14
CA GLU A 157 21.19 0.61 14.64
C GLU A 157 19.81 0.34 14.04
N VAL A 158 19.76 -0.37 12.93
CA VAL A 158 18.52 -0.78 12.30
C VAL A 158 18.57 -2.25 11.92
N ARG A 159 17.41 -2.91 12.01
CA ARG A 159 17.24 -4.27 11.53
C ARG A 159 16.79 -4.25 10.07
N LEU A 160 17.58 -4.84 9.21
CA LEU A 160 17.15 -5.19 7.86
C LEU A 160 16.21 -6.39 7.93
N MET A 161 15.04 -6.29 7.34
CA MET A 161 13.99 -7.31 7.45
C MET A 161 14.46 -8.65 6.90
N GLY A 162 14.44 -9.67 7.77
CA GLY A 162 14.90 -11.04 7.44
C GLY A 162 16.39 -11.19 7.22
N ALA A 163 17.20 -10.16 7.54
CA ALA A 163 18.65 -10.16 7.37
C ALA A 163 19.36 -9.83 8.70
N TYR A 164 20.18 -8.80 8.69
CA TYR A 164 21.09 -8.45 9.78
C TYR A 164 20.67 -7.15 10.46
N ILE A 165 21.27 -6.91 11.64
CA ILE A 165 21.28 -5.58 12.25
C ILE A 165 22.51 -4.85 11.71
N MET A 166 22.32 -3.64 11.20
CA MET A 166 23.43 -2.80 10.75
C MET A 166 23.48 -1.51 11.55
N LYS A 167 24.70 -1.00 11.74
CA LYS A 167 25.01 0.28 12.33
C LYS A 167 25.64 1.19 11.29
N LEU A 168 25.27 2.47 11.31
CA LEU A 168 25.92 3.46 10.45
C LEU A 168 27.32 3.79 11.00
N ASN A 169 28.35 3.61 10.17
CA ASN A 169 29.73 3.96 10.50
C ASN A 169 30.12 5.32 9.91
N GLU A 170 29.81 5.54 8.64
CA GLU A 170 30.28 6.71 7.88
C GLU A 170 29.23 7.13 6.84
N ILE A 171 29.19 8.41 6.51
CA ILE A 171 28.39 8.98 5.44
C ILE A 171 29.35 9.52 4.37
N ILE A 172 29.29 8.94 3.17
CA ILE A 172 30.04 9.38 2.02
C ILE A 172 29.16 10.29 1.17
N LYS A 173 29.61 11.54 0.93
CA LYS A 173 28.90 12.56 0.14
C LYS A 173 29.40 12.65 -1.28
#